data_e9da5100fa720d7c53142aa39e1a04c3
#
_entry.id   e9da5100fa720d7c53142aa39e1a04c3
#
_cell.length_a   1.000
_cell.length_b   1.000
_cell.length_c   1.000
_cell.angle_alpha   90.00
_cell.angle_beta   90.00
_cell.angle_gamma   90.00
#
_symmetry.space_group_name_H-M   'P 1'
#
loop_
_entity.id
_entity.type
_entity.pdbx_description
1 polymer ?
#
loop_
_entity_poly.entity_id
_entity_poly.type
_entity_poly.pdbx_seq_one_letter_code
_entity_poly.pdbx_strand_id
1 'polypeptide(L)'
;LGGSVLLASEAAARAGAGKVALLTAPAHVSASLTRCPEVMVRGLKSGPEGSSHDGFAVLEAQMAQASVTLVGPGMGTEPLESLLWGWGGLSRVLAADQPLVVDADALSLLAWRAGEGEVIRRDDWVLTPHPGEAARLLGCSVAQVEQDRPGAVRALQQRYGGSVVLKGAGSLIASPAGVLEGPDVALCPYGNPGMASGGMGDVLGGIIAGLAAQALNGGFDARQSRTHEQGTAQAAHVTRCMAQAARVGVLVHALAADRAVQERGERGLLAGDLASYMHLLLNPRARNAHTPV
;
A
#
# COMPACT_ATOMS: atom_id res chain seq x y z
N LEU A 1 15.65 2.53 -0.94
CA LEU A 1 16.19 1.83 0.23
C LEU A 1 15.71 0.36 0.22
N GLY A 2 16.64 -0.62 0.12
CA GLY A 2 16.29 -2.05 -0.07
C GLY A 2 15.45 -2.66 1.05
N GLY A 3 15.58 -2.20 2.30
CA GLY A 3 14.81 -2.70 3.43
C GLY A 3 13.31 -2.42 3.33
N SER A 4 12.91 -1.26 2.83
CA SER A 4 11.51 -0.83 2.69
C SER A 4 10.72 -1.78 1.78
N VAL A 5 11.23 -2.04 0.58
CA VAL A 5 10.55 -2.93 -0.38
C VAL A 5 10.50 -4.38 0.12
N LEU A 6 11.49 -4.80 0.90
CA LEU A 6 11.52 -6.13 1.48
C LEU A 6 10.45 -6.30 2.56
N LEU A 7 10.33 -5.34 3.49
CA LEU A 7 9.27 -5.31 4.51
C LEU A 7 7.88 -5.31 3.87
N ALA A 8 7.69 -4.48 2.85
CA ALA A 8 6.43 -4.41 2.11
C ALA A 8 6.08 -5.74 1.41
N SER A 9 7.07 -6.38 0.77
CA SER A 9 6.87 -7.65 0.07
C SER A 9 6.56 -8.79 1.02
N GLU A 10 7.28 -8.90 2.14
CA GLU A 10 7.01 -9.88 3.19
C GLU A 10 5.60 -9.67 3.77
N ALA A 11 5.22 -8.41 4.05
CA ALA A 11 3.90 -8.09 4.58
C ALA A 11 2.79 -8.46 3.59
N ALA A 12 2.96 -8.22 2.29
CA ALA A 12 2.00 -8.62 1.27
C ALA A 12 1.82 -10.15 1.20
N ALA A 13 2.91 -10.90 1.26
CA ALA A 13 2.87 -12.37 1.31
C ALA A 13 2.16 -12.86 2.57
N ARG A 14 2.50 -12.30 3.74
CA ARG A 14 1.86 -12.63 5.03
C ARG A 14 0.40 -12.21 5.11
N ALA A 15 0.01 -11.16 4.38
CA ALA A 15 -1.39 -10.76 4.25
C ALA A 15 -2.21 -11.69 3.35
N GLY A 16 -1.58 -12.67 2.68
CA GLY A 16 -2.25 -13.71 1.89
C GLY A 16 -2.24 -13.46 0.38
N ALA A 17 -1.35 -12.60 -0.13
CA ALA A 17 -1.10 -12.55 -1.56
C ALA A 17 -0.56 -13.90 -2.05
N GLY A 18 -1.21 -14.51 -3.05
CA GLY A 18 -0.80 -15.84 -3.54
C GLY A 18 0.56 -15.85 -4.25
N LYS A 19 0.92 -14.73 -4.87
CA LYS A 19 2.21 -14.48 -5.53
C LYS A 19 2.66 -13.06 -5.25
N VAL A 20 3.91 -12.88 -4.83
CA VAL A 20 4.51 -11.55 -4.67
C VAL A 20 5.75 -11.47 -5.56
N ALA A 21 5.76 -10.52 -6.49
CA ALA A 21 6.91 -10.17 -7.30
C ALA A 21 7.53 -8.88 -6.76
N LEU A 22 8.82 -8.91 -6.43
CA LEU A 22 9.60 -7.77 -5.99
C LEU A 22 10.56 -7.33 -7.10
N LEU A 23 10.37 -6.11 -7.59
CA LEU A 23 11.32 -5.44 -8.47
C LEU A 23 12.17 -4.48 -7.63
N THR A 24 13.48 -4.62 -7.67
CA THR A 24 14.40 -3.85 -6.84
C THR A 24 15.75 -3.65 -7.55
N ALA A 25 16.65 -2.85 -6.96
CA ALA A 25 18.00 -2.74 -7.48
C ALA A 25 18.75 -4.08 -7.34
N PRO A 26 19.65 -4.44 -8.29
CA PRO A 26 20.36 -5.73 -8.26
C PRO A 26 21.09 -6.03 -6.96
N ALA A 27 21.63 -4.99 -6.31
CA ALA A 27 22.34 -5.12 -5.03
C ALA A 27 21.46 -5.66 -3.87
N HIS A 28 20.15 -5.59 -3.98
CA HIS A 28 19.23 -6.03 -2.92
C HIS A 28 18.72 -7.47 -3.12
N VAL A 29 18.95 -8.09 -4.28
CA VAL A 29 18.38 -9.41 -4.64
C VAL A 29 18.80 -10.49 -3.65
N SER A 30 20.09 -10.61 -3.35
CA SER A 30 20.60 -11.65 -2.44
C SER A 30 20.04 -11.50 -1.02
N ALA A 31 20.02 -10.28 -0.50
CA ALA A 31 19.46 -10.01 0.83
C ALA A 31 17.96 -10.33 0.90
N SER A 32 17.21 -10.02 -0.16
CA SER A 32 15.77 -10.31 -0.24
C SER A 32 15.50 -11.81 -0.25
N LEU A 33 16.21 -12.57 -1.06
CA LEU A 33 16.09 -14.04 -1.13
C LEU A 33 16.50 -14.72 0.18
N THR A 34 17.49 -14.19 0.86
CA THR A 34 17.93 -14.73 2.17
C THR A 34 16.85 -14.54 3.24
N ARG A 35 16.14 -13.41 3.22
CA ARG A 35 15.13 -13.12 4.24
C ARG A 35 13.76 -13.74 3.92
N CYS A 36 13.32 -13.68 2.68
CA CYS A 36 11.99 -14.14 2.27
C CYS A 36 12.08 -14.84 0.90
N PRO A 37 12.48 -16.12 0.86
CA PRO A 37 12.65 -16.89 -0.38
C PRO A 37 11.33 -17.14 -1.14
N GLU A 38 10.18 -16.93 -0.48
CA GLU A 38 8.86 -17.05 -1.07
C GLU A 38 8.51 -15.89 -2.00
N VAL A 39 9.24 -14.76 -1.92
CA VAL A 39 9.06 -13.61 -2.80
C VAL A 39 9.90 -13.77 -4.07
N MET A 40 9.26 -13.59 -5.22
CA MET A 40 9.94 -13.67 -6.53
C MET A 40 10.69 -12.37 -6.80
N VAL A 41 11.98 -12.35 -6.51
CA VAL A 41 12.81 -11.13 -6.58
C VAL A 41 13.49 -11.03 -7.95
N ARG A 42 13.41 -9.84 -8.56
CA ARG A 42 14.15 -9.49 -9.77
C ARG A 42 14.87 -8.15 -9.62
N GLY A 43 16.17 -8.16 -9.88
CA GLY A 43 16.99 -6.95 -9.89
C GLY A 43 16.88 -6.23 -11.24
N LEU A 44 16.52 -4.95 -11.21
CA LEU A 44 16.47 -4.09 -12.38
C LEU A 44 17.55 -3.02 -12.30
N LYS A 45 18.35 -2.90 -13.36
CA LYS A 45 19.35 -1.84 -13.47
C LYS A 45 18.67 -0.53 -13.89
N SER A 46 19.07 0.57 -13.27
CA SER A 46 18.76 1.93 -13.71
C SER A 46 20.05 2.58 -14.15
N GLY A 47 20.10 3.10 -15.35
CA GLY A 47 21.33 3.76 -15.86
C GLY A 47 21.03 4.65 -17.07
N PRO A 48 21.87 5.67 -17.32
CA PRO A 48 21.86 6.41 -18.58
C PRO A 48 22.37 5.45 -19.69
N GLU A 49 21.71 5.44 -20.80
CA GLU A 49 22.04 4.72 -22.04
C GLU A 49 21.85 3.19 -22.07
N GLY A 50 20.81 2.76 -22.78
CA GLY A 50 20.61 1.39 -23.29
C GLY A 50 20.13 0.35 -22.29
N SER A 51 20.51 0.44 -21.02
CA SER A 51 20.12 -0.53 -19.98
C SER A 51 18.78 -0.22 -19.28
N SER A 52 18.25 0.99 -19.42
CA SER A 52 16.94 1.37 -18.86
C SER A 52 15.79 0.82 -19.68
N HIS A 53 15.92 0.67 -20.99
CA HIS A 53 14.86 0.10 -21.85
C HIS A 53 14.48 -1.31 -21.40
N ASP A 54 15.45 -2.16 -21.10
CA ASP A 54 15.18 -3.51 -20.61
C ASP A 54 14.49 -3.49 -19.24
N GLY A 55 14.87 -2.53 -18.37
CA GLY A 55 14.26 -2.37 -17.06
C GLY A 55 12.79 -1.93 -17.12
N PHE A 56 12.46 -0.99 -17.98
CA PHE A 56 11.07 -0.55 -18.19
C PHE A 56 10.22 -1.66 -18.81
N ALA A 57 10.72 -2.38 -19.82
CA ALA A 57 10.01 -3.51 -20.43
C ALA A 57 9.73 -4.61 -19.39
N VAL A 58 10.69 -4.89 -18.52
CA VAL A 58 10.49 -5.86 -17.43
C VAL A 58 9.47 -5.35 -16.40
N LEU A 59 9.51 -4.07 -16.04
CA LEU A 59 8.52 -3.44 -15.15
C LEU A 59 7.12 -3.61 -15.74
N GLU A 60 6.92 -3.20 -16.99
CA GLU A 60 5.63 -3.27 -17.69
C GLU A 60 5.12 -4.71 -17.81
N ALA A 61 5.99 -5.64 -18.16
CA ALA A 61 5.65 -7.08 -18.28
C ALA A 61 5.26 -7.70 -16.92
N GLN A 62 5.87 -7.28 -15.81
CA GLN A 62 5.49 -7.75 -14.46
C GLN A 62 4.17 -7.11 -14.01
N MET A 63 3.98 -5.83 -14.29
CA MET A 63 2.72 -5.14 -13.97
C MET A 63 1.53 -5.76 -14.71
N ALA A 64 1.68 -6.10 -15.98
CA ALA A 64 0.63 -6.76 -16.76
C ALA A 64 0.14 -8.11 -16.18
N GLN A 65 0.93 -8.73 -15.29
CA GLN A 65 0.58 -9.97 -14.61
C GLN A 65 0.10 -9.75 -13.17
N ALA A 66 0.19 -8.52 -12.64
CA ALA A 66 -0.15 -8.20 -11.28
C ALA A 66 -1.63 -7.81 -11.15
N SER A 67 -2.29 -8.28 -10.09
CA SER A 67 -3.64 -7.82 -9.73
C SER A 67 -3.60 -6.43 -9.06
N VAL A 68 -2.52 -6.12 -8.35
CA VAL A 68 -2.27 -4.85 -7.66
C VAL A 68 -0.78 -4.54 -7.68
N THR A 69 -0.41 -3.29 -7.81
CA THR A 69 0.98 -2.84 -7.69
C THR A 69 1.13 -1.92 -6.48
N LEU A 70 2.07 -2.24 -5.59
CA LEU A 70 2.54 -1.32 -4.55
C LEU A 70 3.79 -0.60 -5.07
N VAL A 71 3.79 0.72 -5.03
CA VAL A 71 4.87 1.58 -5.53
C VAL A 71 5.25 2.65 -4.52
N GLY A 72 6.53 2.95 -4.45
CA GLY A 72 7.06 4.04 -3.63
C GLY A 72 8.06 3.64 -2.57
N PRO A 73 7.88 2.56 -1.78
CA PRO A 73 8.86 2.18 -0.76
C PRO A 73 10.28 2.04 -1.34
N GLY A 74 11.18 2.95 -0.94
CA GLY A 74 12.58 2.93 -1.36
C GLY A 74 12.85 3.12 -2.85
N MET A 75 11.90 3.70 -3.58
CA MET A 75 11.97 3.90 -5.04
C MET A 75 12.95 5.00 -5.45
N GLY A 76 13.15 6.00 -4.57
CA GLY A 76 13.86 7.23 -4.90
C GLY A 76 12.95 8.32 -5.44
N THR A 77 13.42 9.57 -5.32
CA THR A 77 12.65 10.77 -5.66
C THR A 77 13.25 11.56 -6.84
N GLU A 78 14.08 10.94 -7.65
CA GLU A 78 14.70 11.61 -8.80
C GLU A 78 13.64 11.94 -9.86
N PRO A 79 13.49 13.22 -10.26
CA PRO A 79 12.44 13.68 -11.14
C PRO A 79 12.78 13.52 -12.63
N LEU A 80 13.52 12.46 -12.99
CA LEU A 80 14.00 12.21 -14.35
C LEU A 80 13.24 11.09 -15.05
N GLU A 81 12.68 11.38 -16.23
CA GLU A 81 11.96 10.42 -17.06
C GLU A 81 12.80 9.22 -17.51
N SER A 82 14.11 9.41 -17.67
CA SER A 82 15.04 8.37 -18.13
C SER A 82 15.44 7.39 -17.04
N LEU A 83 15.15 7.68 -15.77
CA LEU A 83 15.53 6.81 -14.66
C LEU A 83 14.38 5.89 -14.25
N LEU A 84 14.67 4.60 -14.17
CA LEU A 84 13.72 3.60 -13.69
C LEU A 84 13.31 3.85 -12.23
N TRP A 85 14.28 4.20 -11.39
CA TRP A 85 14.05 4.54 -9.98
C TRP A 85 13.83 6.05 -9.85
N GLY A 86 12.57 6.41 -9.55
CA GLY A 86 12.10 7.81 -9.50
C GLY A 86 10.91 8.03 -10.43
N TRP A 87 10.83 9.23 -11.03
CA TRP A 87 9.68 9.61 -11.84
C TRP A 87 9.49 8.73 -13.08
N GLY A 88 10.54 8.35 -13.79
CA GLY A 88 10.43 7.55 -15.01
C GLY A 88 9.77 6.18 -14.79
N GLY A 89 10.08 5.51 -13.68
CA GLY A 89 9.39 4.28 -13.29
C GLY A 89 7.97 4.54 -12.79
N LEU A 90 7.77 5.59 -11.97
CA LEU A 90 6.44 5.94 -11.45
C LEU A 90 5.48 6.32 -12.59
N SER A 91 5.92 7.08 -13.58
CA SER A 91 5.07 7.47 -14.72
C SER A 91 4.55 6.26 -15.50
N ARG A 92 5.38 5.21 -15.67
CA ARG A 92 4.95 3.93 -16.27
C ARG A 92 3.90 3.21 -15.40
N VAL A 93 4.12 3.17 -14.08
CA VAL A 93 3.16 2.59 -13.14
C VAL A 93 1.83 3.33 -13.17
N LEU A 94 1.86 4.66 -13.22
CA LEU A 94 0.65 5.49 -13.25
C LEU A 94 -0.14 5.37 -14.57
N ALA A 95 0.55 5.09 -15.68
CA ALA A 95 -0.06 4.87 -17.00
C ALA A 95 -0.71 3.48 -17.16
N ALA A 96 -0.44 2.56 -16.25
CA ALA A 96 -0.98 1.21 -16.33
C ALA A 96 -2.40 1.13 -15.72
N ASP A 97 -3.18 0.13 -16.17
CA ASP A 97 -4.57 -0.06 -15.75
C ASP A 97 -4.72 -0.77 -14.40
N GLN A 98 -3.62 -1.28 -13.81
CA GLN A 98 -3.70 -2.00 -12.52
C GLN A 98 -4.00 -1.05 -11.36
N PRO A 99 -4.81 -1.49 -10.39
CA PRO A 99 -4.99 -0.81 -9.11
C PRO A 99 -3.67 -0.64 -8.36
N LEU A 100 -3.51 0.50 -7.68
CA LEU A 100 -2.26 0.89 -7.05
C LEU A 100 -2.39 1.10 -5.54
N VAL A 101 -1.34 0.73 -4.81
CA VAL A 101 -1.06 1.27 -3.47
C VAL A 101 0.18 2.16 -3.60
N VAL A 102 0.06 3.41 -3.18
CA VAL A 102 1.10 4.43 -3.38
C VAL A 102 1.54 4.96 -2.01
N ASP A 103 2.82 4.81 -1.70
CA ASP A 103 3.39 5.22 -0.41
C ASP A 103 4.76 5.92 -0.60
N ALA A 104 5.26 6.54 0.43
CA ALA A 104 6.63 7.01 0.59
C ALA A 104 7.14 7.89 -0.59
N ASP A 105 8.20 7.44 -1.28
CA ASP A 105 8.86 8.21 -2.33
C ASP A 105 7.91 8.53 -3.49
N ALA A 106 7.00 7.64 -3.84
CA ALA A 106 6.00 7.90 -4.89
C ALA A 106 5.02 9.01 -4.51
N LEU A 107 4.62 9.13 -3.23
CA LEU A 107 3.82 10.27 -2.76
C LEU A 107 4.57 11.60 -2.88
N SER A 108 5.88 11.58 -2.64
CA SER A 108 6.74 12.76 -2.80
C SER A 108 6.83 13.19 -4.27
N LEU A 109 6.93 12.23 -5.19
CA LEU A 109 6.92 12.49 -6.63
C LEU A 109 5.56 13.01 -7.13
N LEU A 110 4.45 12.47 -6.61
CA LEU A 110 3.11 13.01 -6.90
C LEU A 110 2.95 14.45 -6.39
N ALA A 111 3.47 14.76 -5.21
CA ALA A 111 3.46 16.12 -4.66
C ALA A 111 4.31 17.08 -5.51
N TRP A 112 5.47 16.64 -5.99
CA TRP A 112 6.30 17.40 -6.90
C TRP A 112 5.56 17.73 -8.20
N ARG A 113 4.92 16.75 -8.85
CA ARG A 113 4.12 16.98 -10.08
C ARG A 113 2.95 17.92 -9.84
N ALA A 114 2.28 17.78 -8.71
CA ALA A 114 1.19 18.69 -8.33
C ALA A 114 1.68 20.14 -8.16
N GLY A 115 2.92 20.33 -7.69
CA GLY A 115 3.61 21.63 -7.61
C GLY A 115 3.91 22.22 -9.01
N GLU A 116 4.16 21.38 -10.01
CA GLU A 116 4.32 21.78 -11.42
C GLU A 116 2.97 22.01 -12.14
N GLY A 117 1.85 21.91 -11.44
CA GLY A 117 0.51 22.15 -11.96
C GLY A 117 -0.22 20.92 -12.49
N GLU A 118 0.35 19.73 -12.37
CA GLU A 118 -0.26 18.48 -12.82
C GLU A 118 -0.68 17.59 -11.65
N VAL A 119 -1.98 17.59 -11.34
CA VAL A 119 -2.55 16.71 -10.32
C VAL A 119 -3.05 15.43 -11.00
N ILE A 120 -2.41 14.32 -10.68
CA ILE A 120 -2.81 13.00 -11.16
C ILE A 120 -3.92 12.48 -10.25
N ARG A 121 -5.04 12.03 -10.85
CA ARG A 121 -6.21 11.51 -10.15
C ARG A 121 -6.56 10.12 -10.67
N ARG A 122 -6.81 9.17 -9.74
CA ARG A 122 -7.31 7.82 -10.04
C ARG A 122 -8.32 7.41 -8.98
N ASP A 123 -9.29 6.57 -9.33
CA ASP A 123 -10.30 6.06 -8.38
C ASP A 123 -9.99 4.62 -7.92
N ASP A 124 -9.00 3.98 -8.54
CA ASP A 124 -8.56 2.60 -8.29
C ASP A 124 -7.26 2.49 -7.48
N TRP A 125 -6.95 3.48 -6.65
CA TRP A 125 -5.76 3.48 -5.82
C TRP A 125 -6.01 3.73 -4.33
N VAL A 126 -4.99 3.39 -3.52
CA VAL A 126 -4.89 3.79 -2.11
C VAL A 126 -3.61 4.57 -1.92
N LEU A 127 -3.73 5.81 -1.45
CA LEU A 127 -2.60 6.62 -1.01
C LEU A 127 -2.44 6.49 0.52
N THR A 128 -1.19 6.36 1.00
CA THR A 128 -0.94 6.15 2.44
C THR A 128 -0.03 7.21 3.06
N PRO A 129 -0.34 8.53 2.95
CA PRO A 129 0.53 9.58 3.44
C PRO A 129 0.61 9.61 4.97
N HIS A 130 1.81 9.86 5.51
CA HIS A 130 1.97 10.43 6.85
C HIS A 130 1.75 11.95 6.82
N PRO A 131 1.60 12.66 7.97
CA PRO A 131 1.28 14.10 7.95
C PRO A 131 2.23 14.97 7.11
N GLY A 132 3.52 14.64 7.08
CA GLY A 132 4.49 15.38 6.25
C GLY A 132 4.31 15.17 4.75
N GLU A 133 3.94 13.96 4.31
CA GLU A 133 3.58 13.65 2.92
C GLU A 133 2.25 14.30 2.55
N ALA A 134 1.27 14.24 3.45
CA ALA A 134 -0.03 14.90 3.27
C ALA A 134 0.12 16.42 3.08
N ALA A 135 0.96 17.06 3.89
CA ALA A 135 1.25 18.49 3.79
C ALA A 135 1.84 18.86 2.41
N ARG A 136 2.81 18.07 1.90
CA ARG A 136 3.37 18.26 0.56
C ARG A 136 2.31 18.08 -0.55
N LEU A 137 1.49 17.04 -0.46
CA LEU A 137 0.42 16.75 -1.43
C LEU A 137 -0.64 17.85 -1.46
N LEU A 138 -0.94 18.47 -0.32
CA LEU A 138 -1.92 19.56 -0.21
C LEU A 138 -1.32 20.94 -0.47
N GLY A 139 0.01 21.08 -0.46
CA GLY A 139 0.69 22.37 -0.54
C GLY A 139 0.49 23.22 0.71
N CYS A 140 0.43 22.60 1.90
CA CYS A 140 0.24 23.27 3.19
C CYS A 140 1.30 22.83 4.21
N SER A 141 1.23 23.36 5.43
CA SER A 141 2.13 22.98 6.52
C SER A 141 1.63 21.73 7.25
N VAL A 142 2.57 21.00 7.89
CA VAL A 142 2.22 19.86 8.75
C VAL A 142 1.30 20.29 9.91
N ALA A 143 1.51 21.49 10.44
CA ALA A 143 0.67 22.04 11.50
C ALA A 143 -0.80 22.21 11.05
N GLN A 144 -1.04 22.63 9.81
CA GLN A 144 -2.40 22.73 9.24
C GLN A 144 -3.04 21.35 9.06
N VAL A 145 -2.28 20.35 8.62
CA VAL A 145 -2.77 18.96 8.54
C VAL A 145 -3.16 18.42 9.92
N GLU A 146 -2.32 18.64 10.94
CA GLU A 146 -2.57 18.16 12.30
C GLU A 146 -3.71 18.91 13.00
N GLN A 147 -3.93 20.18 12.67
CA GLN A 147 -5.01 20.99 13.23
C GLN A 147 -6.40 20.48 12.81
N ASP A 148 -6.53 19.99 11.58
CA ASP A 148 -7.78 19.39 11.05
C ASP A 148 -7.47 18.15 10.20
N ARG A 149 -7.11 17.06 10.87
CA ARG A 149 -6.82 15.78 10.22
C ARG A 149 -8.01 15.22 9.42
N PRO A 150 -9.27 15.30 9.92
CA PRO A 150 -10.44 14.88 9.13
C PRO A 150 -10.67 15.71 7.88
N GLY A 151 -10.48 17.02 7.93
CA GLY A 151 -10.53 17.90 6.77
C GLY A 151 -9.39 17.60 5.78
N ALA A 152 -8.17 17.41 6.26
CA ALA A 152 -7.00 17.10 5.45
C ALA A 152 -7.17 15.78 4.67
N VAL A 153 -7.65 14.70 5.32
CA VAL A 153 -7.84 13.42 4.62
C VAL A 153 -8.95 13.49 3.57
N ARG A 154 -10.03 14.25 3.82
CA ARG A 154 -11.07 14.51 2.82
C ARG A 154 -10.53 15.32 1.64
N ALA A 155 -9.76 16.38 1.91
CA ALA A 155 -9.16 17.21 0.87
C ALA A 155 -8.21 16.39 -0.03
N LEU A 156 -7.41 15.50 0.54
CA LEU A 156 -6.57 14.58 -0.21
C LEU A 156 -7.41 13.65 -1.10
N GLN A 157 -8.45 13.03 -0.54
CA GLN A 157 -9.33 12.13 -1.28
C GLN A 157 -10.04 12.85 -2.43
N GLN A 158 -10.56 14.05 -2.19
CA GLN A 158 -11.19 14.88 -3.23
C GLN A 158 -10.22 15.28 -4.33
N ARG A 159 -8.99 15.64 -3.97
CA ARG A 159 -7.96 16.09 -4.91
C ARG A 159 -7.41 14.95 -5.77
N TYR A 160 -7.12 13.80 -5.17
CA TYR A 160 -6.42 12.70 -5.83
C TYR A 160 -7.33 11.52 -6.22
N GLY A 161 -8.55 11.44 -5.69
CA GLY A 161 -9.46 10.30 -5.91
C GLY A 161 -9.11 9.09 -5.05
N GLY A 162 -9.74 7.96 -5.34
CA GLY A 162 -9.53 6.69 -4.67
C GLY A 162 -9.70 6.74 -3.15
N SER A 163 -8.97 5.92 -2.43
CA SER A 163 -8.93 5.95 -0.97
C SER A 163 -7.62 6.53 -0.45
N VAL A 164 -7.70 7.24 0.68
CA VAL A 164 -6.53 7.85 1.33
C VAL A 164 -6.46 7.42 2.79
N VAL A 165 -5.31 6.94 3.21
CA VAL A 165 -4.97 6.62 4.61
C VAL A 165 -4.03 7.68 5.15
N LEU A 166 -4.52 8.60 5.96
CA LEU A 166 -3.68 9.55 6.70
C LEU A 166 -3.14 8.87 7.95
N LYS A 167 -1.87 8.46 7.88
CA LYS A 167 -1.17 7.75 8.98
C LYS A 167 -1.01 8.65 10.22
N GLY A 168 -0.97 8.05 11.41
CA GLY A 168 -0.68 8.74 12.69
C GLY A 168 -1.43 8.10 13.86
N ALA A 169 -1.36 8.72 15.04
CA ALA A 169 -2.15 8.31 16.20
C ALA A 169 -3.64 8.51 15.89
N GLY A 170 -4.38 7.41 15.75
CA GLY A 170 -5.70 7.42 15.14
C GLY A 170 -5.61 7.65 13.63
N SER A 171 -5.21 6.62 12.86
CA SER A 171 -5.19 6.70 11.39
C SER A 171 -6.57 6.94 10.83
N LEU A 172 -6.70 7.87 9.88
CA LEU A 172 -7.95 8.22 9.21
C LEU A 172 -7.96 7.64 7.80
N ILE A 173 -9.09 7.08 7.39
CA ILE A 173 -9.28 6.51 6.06
C ILE A 173 -10.44 7.22 5.38
N ALA A 174 -10.19 7.99 4.33
CA ALA A 174 -11.20 8.56 3.46
C ALA A 174 -11.37 7.70 2.20
N SER A 175 -12.61 7.44 1.81
CA SER A 175 -12.97 6.72 0.59
C SER A 175 -14.03 7.50 -0.17
N PRO A 176 -14.20 7.27 -1.49
CA PRO A 176 -15.27 7.92 -2.25
C PRO A 176 -16.64 7.66 -1.64
N ALA A 177 -17.51 8.66 -1.65
CA ALA A 177 -18.85 8.60 -1.06
C ALA A 177 -19.66 7.43 -1.66
N GLY A 178 -20.33 6.69 -0.78
CA GLY A 178 -21.22 5.58 -1.19
C GLY A 178 -20.49 4.31 -1.66
N VAL A 179 -19.17 4.27 -1.66
CA VAL A 179 -18.40 3.07 -2.06
C VAL A 179 -18.46 1.98 -0.99
N LEU A 180 -18.44 2.37 0.28
CA LEU A 180 -18.61 1.48 1.43
C LEU A 180 -19.79 1.92 2.28
N GLU A 181 -20.39 0.99 3.01
CA GLU A 181 -21.36 1.32 4.04
C GLU A 181 -20.70 2.13 5.17
N GLY A 182 -21.47 3.07 5.74
CA GLY A 182 -21.03 3.93 6.84
C GLY A 182 -20.39 5.25 6.38
N PRO A 183 -19.61 5.92 7.25
CA PRO A 183 -19.08 7.25 6.95
C PRO A 183 -17.98 7.20 5.90
N ASP A 184 -17.86 8.29 5.11
CA ASP A 184 -16.81 8.46 4.09
C ASP A 184 -15.41 8.55 4.70
N VAL A 185 -15.31 8.96 5.97
CA VAL A 185 -14.07 8.96 6.76
C VAL A 185 -14.22 8.03 7.94
N ALA A 186 -13.39 6.99 7.99
CA ALA A 186 -13.29 6.07 9.11
C ALA A 186 -12.05 6.41 9.97
N LEU A 187 -12.15 6.18 11.27
CA LEU A 187 -11.06 6.28 12.24
C LEU A 187 -10.68 4.90 12.73
N CYS A 188 -9.38 4.58 12.70
CA CYS A 188 -8.81 3.44 13.39
C CYS A 188 -8.22 3.91 14.74
N PRO A 189 -8.84 3.56 15.88
CA PRO A 189 -8.39 4.03 17.18
C PRO A 189 -7.28 3.16 17.80
N TYR A 190 -6.90 2.09 17.12
CA TYR A 190 -5.90 1.13 17.57
C TYR A 190 -4.49 1.55 17.16
N GLY A 191 -3.49 0.89 17.74
CA GLY A 191 -2.08 1.17 17.59
C GLY A 191 -1.48 1.78 18.85
N ASN A 192 -0.17 1.82 18.93
CA ASN A 192 0.57 2.22 20.11
C ASN A 192 1.82 3.03 19.75
N PRO A 193 2.45 3.73 20.71
CA PRO A 193 3.65 4.54 20.46
C PRO A 193 4.85 3.75 19.91
N GLY A 194 4.95 2.44 20.17
CA GLY A 194 6.00 1.58 19.63
C GLY A 194 6.01 1.52 18.11
N MET A 195 4.88 1.85 17.45
CA MET A 195 4.78 1.96 16.00
C MET A 195 5.52 3.17 15.41
N ALA A 196 6.07 4.06 16.23
CA ALA A 196 6.90 5.17 15.76
C ALA A 196 8.32 4.70 15.38
N SER A 197 8.44 3.59 14.65
CA SER A 197 9.68 3.00 14.19
C SER A 197 9.71 2.88 12.66
N GLY A 198 10.93 2.82 12.09
CA GLY A 198 11.11 2.73 10.64
C GLY A 198 10.50 1.45 10.05
N GLY A 199 9.89 1.56 8.87
CA GLY A 199 9.33 0.42 8.14
C GLY A 199 7.87 0.10 8.43
N MET A 200 7.24 0.71 9.44
CA MET A 200 5.82 0.50 9.76
C MET A 200 4.89 0.87 8.60
N GLY A 201 5.20 1.96 7.88
CA GLY A 201 4.48 2.36 6.67
C GLY A 201 4.63 1.32 5.55
N ASP A 202 5.85 0.81 5.35
CA ASP A 202 6.14 -0.21 4.34
C ASP A 202 5.32 -1.48 4.58
N VAL A 203 5.24 -1.92 5.85
CA VAL A 203 4.40 -3.07 6.26
C VAL A 203 2.92 -2.79 6.01
N LEU A 204 2.42 -1.59 6.35
CA LEU A 204 1.04 -1.20 6.07
C LEU A 204 0.71 -1.25 4.57
N GLY A 205 1.59 -0.67 3.74
CA GLY A 205 1.44 -0.71 2.28
C GLY A 205 1.36 -2.14 1.74
N GLY A 206 2.23 -3.02 2.23
CA GLY A 206 2.24 -4.44 1.90
C GLY A 206 0.95 -5.17 2.30
N ILE A 207 0.45 -4.93 3.52
CA ILE A 207 -0.82 -5.50 4.01
C ILE A 207 -1.97 -5.07 3.09
N ILE A 208 -2.09 -3.78 2.80
CA ILE A 208 -3.16 -3.25 1.94
C ILE A 208 -3.08 -3.88 0.55
N ALA A 209 -1.90 -3.96 -0.07
CA ALA A 209 -1.72 -4.56 -1.39
C ALA A 209 -2.08 -6.04 -1.41
N GLY A 210 -1.67 -6.82 -0.40
CA GLY A 210 -2.01 -8.24 -0.28
C GLY A 210 -3.50 -8.49 -0.11
N LEU A 211 -4.19 -7.67 0.69
CA LEU A 211 -5.64 -7.75 0.88
C LEU A 211 -6.41 -7.30 -0.37
N ALA A 212 -5.95 -6.24 -1.04
CA ALA A 212 -6.55 -5.77 -2.29
C ALA A 212 -6.46 -6.84 -3.39
N ALA A 213 -5.30 -7.49 -3.54
CA ALA A 213 -5.14 -8.58 -4.50
C ALA A 213 -6.11 -9.74 -4.25
N GLN A 214 -6.38 -10.10 -2.99
CA GLN A 214 -7.36 -11.13 -2.64
C GLN A 214 -8.79 -10.68 -2.94
N ALA A 215 -9.15 -9.44 -2.57
CA ALA A 215 -10.48 -8.89 -2.80
C ALA A 215 -10.83 -8.86 -4.29
N LEU A 216 -9.90 -8.42 -5.14
CA LEU A 216 -10.07 -8.34 -6.60
C LEU A 216 -10.22 -9.72 -7.25
N ASN A 217 -9.61 -10.76 -6.67
CA ASN A 217 -9.73 -12.14 -7.15
C ASN A 217 -10.87 -12.95 -6.47
N GLY A 218 -11.79 -12.27 -5.80
CA GLY A 218 -12.97 -12.90 -5.17
C GLY A 218 -12.76 -13.42 -3.75
N GLY A 219 -11.67 -13.00 -3.08
CA GLY A 219 -11.33 -13.48 -1.74
C GLY A 219 -12.24 -12.99 -0.60
N PHE A 220 -12.97 -11.89 -0.77
CA PHE A 220 -13.90 -11.36 0.24
C PHE A 220 -15.37 -11.66 -0.05
N ASP A 221 -15.77 -11.90 -1.31
CA ASP A 221 -17.16 -12.22 -1.64
C ASP A 221 -17.27 -12.91 -3.03
N ALA A 222 -16.74 -14.12 -3.11
CA ALA A 222 -16.76 -14.93 -4.35
C ALA A 222 -18.18 -15.28 -4.85
N ARG A 223 -19.23 -14.96 -4.08
CA ARG A 223 -20.62 -15.34 -4.41
C ARG A 223 -21.37 -14.30 -5.24
N GLN A 224 -20.90 -13.06 -5.32
CA GLN A 224 -21.61 -11.97 -6.03
C GLN A 224 -21.02 -11.56 -7.38
N SER A 225 -19.87 -12.07 -7.81
CA SER A 225 -19.10 -11.53 -8.94
C SER A 225 -19.14 -12.37 -10.22
N ARG A 226 -20.26 -12.98 -10.58
CA ARG A 226 -20.40 -13.76 -11.84
C ARG A 226 -21.48 -13.26 -12.78
N THR A 227 -21.68 -11.97 -12.88
CA THR A 227 -22.49 -11.41 -13.97
C THR A 227 -21.61 -10.49 -14.82
N HIS A 228 -21.67 -10.72 -16.14
CA HIS A 228 -21.07 -9.88 -17.17
C HIS A 228 -21.70 -8.48 -17.13
N GLU A 229 -21.24 -7.60 -16.26
CA GLU A 229 -21.63 -6.20 -16.25
C GLU A 229 -20.48 -5.33 -16.75
N GLN A 230 -20.87 -4.46 -17.68
CA GLN A 230 -20.03 -3.57 -18.47
C GLN A 230 -19.15 -2.64 -17.61
N GLY A 231 -18.03 -2.16 -18.16
CA GLY A 231 -16.95 -1.36 -17.62
C GLY A 231 -17.15 -0.48 -16.38
N THR A 232 -18.33 0.13 -16.21
CA THR A 232 -18.64 0.96 -15.02
C THR A 232 -18.84 0.16 -13.74
N ALA A 233 -19.44 -1.03 -13.82
CA ALA A 233 -19.61 -1.93 -12.68
C ALA A 233 -18.27 -2.53 -12.23
N GLN A 234 -17.40 -2.87 -13.19
CA GLN A 234 -16.05 -3.34 -12.91
C GLN A 234 -15.21 -2.25 -12.21
N ALA A 235 -15.25 -1.00 -12.68
CA ALA A 235 -14.56 0.11 -12.03
C ALA A 235 -15.05 0.35 -10.60
N ALA A 236 -16.37 0.33 -10.39
CA ALA A 236 -16.97 0.45 -9.05
C ALA A 236 -16.58 -0.71 -8.13
N HIS A 237 -16.49 -1.95 -8.65
CA HIS A 237 -16.02 -3.12 -7.92
C HIS A 237 -14.55 -2.93 -7.48
N VAL A 238 -13.67 -2.51 -8.38
CA VAL A 238 -12.26 -2.25 -8.07
C VAL A 238 -12.14 -1.19 -6.97
N THR A 239 -12.80 -0.05 -7.12
CA THR A 239 -12.78 1.03 -6.12
C THR A 239 -13.25 0.53 -4.75
N ARG A 240 -14.29 -0.32 -4.71
CA ARG A 240 -14.79 -0.94 -3.47
C ARG A 240 -13.76 -1.87 -2.84
N CYS A 241 -13.14 -2.76 -3.61
CA CYS A 241 -12.11 -3.67 -3.13
C CYS A 241 -10.92 -2.91 -2.54
N MET A 242 -10.46 -1.85 -3.21
CA MET A 242 -9.36 -1.02 -2.73
C MET A 242 -9.73 -0.29 -1.43
N ALA A 243 -10.94 0.24 -1.32
CA ALA A 243 -11.42 0.91 -0.10
C ALA A 243 -11.55 -0.07 1.08
N GLN A 244 -12.06 -1.27 0.85
CA GLN A 244 -12.13 -2.32 1.87
C GLN A 244 -10.73 -2.74 2.33
N ALA A 245 -9.80 -2.97 1.39
CA ALA A 245 -8.43 -3.32 1.69
C ALA A 245 -7.72 -2.24 2.52
N ALA A 246 -7.97 -0.96 2.24
CA ALA A 246 -7.44 0.15 3.03
C ALA A 246 -7.96 0.11 4.48
N ARG A 247 -9.27 -0.03 4.71
CA ARG A 247 -9.87 -0.09 6.04
C ARG A 247 -9.40 -1.31 6.84
N VAL A 248 -9.45 -2.49 6.23
CA VAL A 248 -9.04 -3.75 6.88
C VAL A 248 -7.53 -3.77 7.12
N GLY A 249 -6.74 -3.30 6.14
CA GLY A 249 -5.28 -3.24 6.24
C GLY A 249 -4.80 -2.36 7.40
N VAL A 250 -5.38 -1.17 7.56
CA VAL A 250 -5.08 -0.29 8.70
C VAL A 250 -5.44 -0.96 10.03
N LEU A 251 -6.60 -1.60 10.12
CA LEU A 251 -7.03 -2.30 11.32
C LEU A 251 -6.11 -3.46 11.68
N VAL A 252 -5.77 -4.32 10.72
CA VAL A 252 -4.87 -5.47 10.91
C VAL A 252 -3.48 -4.99 11.35
N HIS A 253 -2.94 -3.96 10.71
CA HIS A 253 -1.65 -3.37 11.02
C HIS A 253 -1.60 -2.87 12.47
N ALA A 254 -2.60 -2.09 12.87
CA ALA A 254 -2.68 -1.55 14.23
C ALA A 254 -2.87 -2.62 15.30
N LEU A 255 -3.80 -3.58 15.08
CA LEU A 255 -4.04 -4.67 16.03
C LEU A 255 -2.86 -5.65 16.13
N ALA A 256 -2.12 -5.89 15.04
CA ALA A 256 -0.90 -6.69 15.07
C ALA A 256 0.17 -6.04 15.96
N ALA A 257 0.33 -4.72 15.85
CA ALA A 257 1.23 -3.96 16.71
C ALA A 257 0.80 -3.97 18.18
N ASP A 258 -0.50 -3.81 18.47
CA ASP A 258 -1.02 -3.86 19.83
C ASP A 258 -0.79 -5.24 20.48
N ARG A 259 -0.98 -6.32 19.72
CA ARG A 259 -0.67 -7.69 20.22
C ARG A 259 0.81 -7.89 20.47
N ALA A 260 1.67 -7.40 19.58
CA ALA A 260 3.11 -7.47 19.78
C ALA A 260 3.54 -6.77 21.08
N VAL A 261 2.98 -5.60 21.35
CA VAL A 261 3.26 -4.82 22.56
C VAL A 261 2.72 -5.47 23.82
N GLN A 262 1.54 -6.09 23.77
CA GLN A 262 1.00 -6.86 24.90
C GLN A 262 1.93 -7.99 25.35
N GLU A 263 2.67 -8.60 24.42
CA GLU A 263 3.58 -9.70 24.72
C GLU A 263 5.00 -9.24 25.07
N ARG A 264 5.50 -8.16 24.43
CA ARG A 264 6.92 -7.79 24.48
C ARG A 264 7.20 -6.39 24.99
N GLY A 265 6.17 -5.56 25.17
CA GLY A 265 6.29 -4.14 25.50
C GLY A 265 6.51 -3.25 24.28
N GLU A 266 6.38 -1.94 24.46
CA GLU A 266 6.46 -0.96 23.37
C GLU A 266 7.88 -0.69 22.87
N ARG A 267 8.86 -0.74 23.80
CA ARG A 267 10.25 -0.40 23.47
C ARG A 267 10.89 -1.50 22.63
N GLY A 268 11.44 -1.10 21.47
CA GLY A 268 12.11 -2.04 20.57
C GLY A 268 11.18 -2.78 19.61
N LEU A 269 9.89 -2.39 19.50
CA LEU A 269 9.00 -2.91 18.49
C LEU A 269 9.53 -2.53 17.10
N LEU A 270 9.79 -3.53 16.27
CA LEU A 270 10.21 -3.39 14.89
C LEU A 270 9.06 -3.74 13.94
N ALA A 271 9.06 -3.11 12.77
CA ALA A 271 8.04 -3.37 11.75
C ALA A 271 7.93 -4.86 11.35
N GLY A 272 9.06 -5.57 11.30
CA GLY A 272 9.10 -7.00 11.00
C GLY A 272 8.43 -7.90 12.06
N ASP A 273 8.28 -7.43 13.30
CA ASP A 273 7.63 -8.20 14.36
C ASP A 273 6.14 -8.42 14.09
N LEU A 274 5.50 -7.47 13.40
CA LEU A 274 4.06 -7.51 13.08
C LEU A 274 3.68 -8.76 12.28
N ALA A 275 4.58 -9.26 11.45
CA ALA A 275 4.36 -10.43 10.61
C ALA A 275 3.86 -11.66 11.40
N SER A 276 4.36 -11.85 12.62
CA SER A 276 4.00 -12.96 13.50
C SER A 276 2.57 -12.89 14.06
N TYR A 277 1.96 -11.69 14.05
CA TYR A 277 0.63 -11.46 14.62
C TYR A 277 -0.46 -11.31 13.55
N MET A 278 -0.08 -11.03 12.30
CA MET A 278 -1.02 -10.80 11.21
C MET A 278 -1.90 -12.02 10.91
N HIS A 279 -1.32 -13.22 10.89
CA HIS A 279 -2.05 -14.44 10.57
C HIS A 279 -3.18 -14.75 11.56
N LEU A 280 -3.04 -14.37 12.83
CA LEU A 280 -4.08 -14.53 13.84
C LEU A 280 -5.29 -13.62 13.63
N LEU A 281 -5.08 -12.50 12.92
CA LEU A 281 -6.11 -11.50 12.63
C LEU A 281 -6.78 -11.77 11.28
N LEU A 282 -6.05 -12.32 10.34
CA LEU A 282 -6.50 -12.52 8.95
C LEU A 282 -7.19 -13.87 8.73
N ASN A 283 -6.94 -14.85 9.59
CA ASN A 283 -7.56 -16.16 9.44
C ASN A 283 -8.76 -16.31 10.38
N PRO A 284 -9.89 -16.85 9.90
CA PRO A 284 -11.01 -17.19 10.76
C PRO A 284 -10.51 -18.20 11.82
N ARG A 285 -10.91 -18.00 13.08
CA ARG A 285 -10.67 -19.02 14.10
C ARG A 285 -11.26 -20.34 13.60
N ALA A 286 -10.46 -21.39 13.55
CA ALA A 286 -11.01 -22.72 13.31
C ALA A 286 -12.14 -22.90 14.31
N ARG A 287 -13.40 -23.08 13.84
CA ARG A 287 -14.45 -23.57 14.71
C ARG A 287 -13.91 -24.88 15.25
N ASN A 288 -13.81 -25.00 16.57
CA ASN A 288 -13.44 -26.24 17.22
C ASN A 288 -14.43 -27.33 16.71
N ALA A 289 -14.06 -27.99 15.63
CA ALA A 289 -14.61 -29.25 15.25
C ALA A 289 -13.95 -30.24 16.21
N HIS A 290 -14.75 -30.82 17.06
CA HIS A 290 -14.47 -31.85 18.06
C HIS A 290 -14.28 -31.32 19.48
N THR A 291 -15.43 -31.09 20.14
CA THR A 291 -15.64 -31.67 21.46
C THR A 291 -16.18 -33.07 21.20
N PRO A 292 -15.43 -34.19 21.41
CA PRO A 292 -16.05 -35.49 21.51
C PRO A 292 -16.86 -35.51 22.80
N VAL A 293 -18.09 -35.95 22.69
CA VAL A 293 -18.94 -36.31 23.82
C VAL A 293 -18.33 -37.49 24.57
#